data_86071b55f5436dbfea4e3cec0c21f51a
#
_entry.id   86071b55f5436dbfea4e3cec0c21f51a
#
_cell.length_a   1.000
_cell.length_b   1.000
_cell.length_c   1.000
_cell.angle_alpha   90.00
_cell.angle_beta   90.00
_cell.angle_gamma   90.00
#
_symmetry.space_group_name_H-M   'P 1'
#
loop_
_entity.id
_entity.type
_entity.pdbx_description
1 polymer ?
#
loop_
_entity_poly.entity_id
_entity_poly.type
_entity_poly.pdbx_seq_one_letter_code
_entity_poly.pdbx_strand_id
1 'polypeptide(L)'
;MKEEMNTSQNYNKTSLKEKIRKLKTKISTDINNEIFSLNSKPVTFKNFLRQKRWSIFIMLIASFLFTVGVHIFIQKAKVVPTGIAALPVLINLIWPSTVKFFSLLYLAFNIPLIIITYKYVRKSFVFLTVLGMLFQNLWTLVFEIDVIKKWIDATISLRNLANKPQDTWEIIFYTLVGGIISGYGIGLGWKFGGSTGGTDFITNYISGKYKKSIGKMSFILSISFAVFSIVIISLMKHYNSNYGDPFTFLQIIGTFIYLLITTTFLNKIYPKYKKMMLTIYTTHAEKIFKYLKETKYWHSFHLWKGISGYTQKEVQKIETIVFYIEIKAILQEVAKIDPIFWFSISPILTTSTRIDTSKID
;
A
#
# COMPACT_ATOMS: atom_id res chain seq x y z
N MET A 1 9.72 10.25 46.03
CA MET A 1 10.51 9.54 44.99
C MET A 1 9.67 8.66 44.05
N LYS A 2 8.75 7.76 44.51
CA LYS A 2 7.86 6.98 43.61
C LYS A 2 6.75 7.81 42.95
N GLU A 3 6.21 8.83 43.58
CA GLU A 3 5.20 9.73 43.01
C GLU A 3 5.80 10.71 42.00
N GLU A 4 7.00 11.20 42.21
CA GLU A 4 7.70 12.07 41.25
C GLU A 4 8.12 11.34 39.97
N MET A 5 8.50 10.06 40.07
CA MET A 5 8.76 9.21 38.90
C MET A 5 7.49 8.93 38.08
N ASN A 6 6.34 8.75 38.72
CA ASN A 6 5.06 8.53 38.03
C ASN A 6 4.53 9.80 37.33
N THR A 7 4.71 10.98 37.93
CA THR A 7 4.35 12.26 37.32
C THR A 7 5.23 12.60 36.11
N SER A 8 6.53 12.36 36.18
CA SER A 8 7.46 12.57 35.06
C SER A 8 7.21 11.62 33.86
N GLN A 9 6.88 10.35 34.16
CA GLN A 9 6.51 9.39 33.12
C GLN A 9 5.16 9.72 32.45
N ASN A 10 4.18 10.22 33.19
CA ASN A 10 2.91 10.66 32.65
C ASN A 10 3.05 11.94 31.82
N TYR A 11 3.87 12.89 32.25
CA TYR A 11 4.15 14.12 31.51
C TYR A 11 4.85 13.83 30.17
N ASN A 12 5.82 12.92 30.15
CA ASN A 12 6.48 12.47 28.93
C ASN A 12 5.55 11.71 27.97
N LYS A 13 4.65 10.86 28.48
CA LYS A 13 3.65 10.16 27.67
C LYS A 13 2.63 11.12 27.03
N THR A 14 2.21 12.15 27.75
CA THR A 14 1.27 13.15 27.25
C THR A 14 1.92 14.03 26.18
N SER A 15 3.15 14.49 26.39
CA SER A 15 3.95 15.25 25.42
C SER A 15 4.22 14.44 24.14
N LEU A 16 4.53 13.15 24.26
CA LEU A 16 4.76 12.27 23.10
C LEU A 16 3.47 12.05 22.29
N LYS A 17 2.34 11.81 22.98
CA LYS A 17 1.03 11.68 22.32
C LYS A 17 0.63 12.95 21.57
N GLU A 18 0.91 14.10 22.14
CA GLU A 18 0.63 15.39 21.52
C GLU A 18 1.52 15.68 20.31
N LYS A 19 2.82 15.35 20.40
CA LYS A 19 3.75 15.40 19.26
C LYS A 19 3.32 14.47 18.12
N ILE A 20 2.94 13.23 18.44
CA ILE A 20 2.41 12.27 17.45
C ILE A 20 1.12 12.78 16.83
N ARG A 21 0.20 13.38 17.61
CA ARG A 21 -1.03 13.97 17.11
C ARG A 21 -0.77 15.15 16.17
N LYS A 22 0.13 16.07 16.54
CA LYS A 22 0.57 17.18 15.68
C LYS A 22 1.23 16.70 14.40
N LEU A 23 2.07 15.64 14.49
CA LEU A 23 2.69 15.04 13.31
C LEU A 23 1.66 14.40 12.36
N LYS A 24 0.71 13.62 12.91
CA LYS A 24 -0.39 13.03 12.15
C LYS A 24 -1.27 14.08 11.46
N THR A 25 -1.55 15.18 12.15
CA THR A 25 -2.33 16.29 11.60
C THR A 25 -1.57 16.98 10.47
N LYS A 26 -0.26 17.22 10.64
CA LYS A 26 0.59 17.85 9.62
C LYS A 26 0.74 16.99 8.37
N ILE A 27 1.00 15.70 8.52
CA ILE A 27 1.07 14.75 7.40
C ILE A 27 -0.28 14.70 6.66
N SER A 28 -1.38 14.71 7.40
CA SER A 28 -2.73 14.70 6.84
C SER A 28 -3.08 16.00 6.09
N THR A 29 -2.64 17.16 6.58
CA THR A 29 -2.86 18.46 5.90
C THR A 29 -2.04 18.55 4.61
N ASP A 30 -0.81 18.03 4.60
CA ASP A 30 0.04 18.03 3.39
C ASP A 30 -0.57 17.15 2.29
N ILE A 31 -1.16 15.99 2.64
CA ILE A 31 -1.86 15.12 1.69
C ILE A 31 -3.15 15.77 1.17
N ASN A 32 -3.91 16.43 2.05
CA ASN A 32 -5.17 17.09 1.68
C ASN A 32 -4.92 18.28 0.76
N ASN A 33 -3.90 19.09 1.04
CA ASN A 33 -3.52 20.22 0.20
C ASN A 33 -3.13 19.76 -1.22
N GLU A 34 -2.62 18.54 -1.38
CA GLU A 34 -2.31 17.95 -2.69
C GLU A 34 -3.57 17.56 -3.46
N ILE A 35 -4.63 17.10 -2.77
CA ILE A 35 -5.91 16.72 -3.39
C ILE A 35 -6.71 17.97 -3.83
N PHE A 36 -6.65 19.04 -3.05
CA PHE A 36 -7.41 20.29 -3.30
C PHE A 36 -6.62 21.38 -4.02
N SER A 37 -5.30 21.24 -4.25
CA SER A 37 -4.52 22.24 -4.97
C SER A 37 -4.91 22.30 -6.44
N LEU A 38 -5.74 23.29 -6.77
CA LEU A 38 -6.24 23.57 -8.12
C LEU A 38 -5.19 24.15 -9.08
N ASN A 39 -4.00 24.51 -8.60
CA ASN A 39 -2.91 25.12 -9.37
C ASN A 39 -1.56 24.49 -9.03
N SER A 40 -1.21 23.39 -9.70
CA SER A 40 0.16 22.91 -9.68
C SER A 40 1.04 23.78 -10.61
N LYS A 41 1.69 24.81 -10.05
CA LYS A 41 2.82 25.46 -10.71
C LYS A 41 3.89 24.41 -11.03
N PRO A 42 4.65 24.53 -12.15
CA PRO A 42 5.73 23.61 -12.43
C PRO A 42 6.70 23.59 -11.24
N VAL A 43 6.80 22.46 -10.58
CA VAL A 43 7.54 22.33 -9.32
C VAL A 43 8.98 22.03 -9.68
N THR A 44 9.90 22.92 -9.31
CA THR A 44 11.35 22.67 -9.38
C THR A 44 11.69 21.41 -8.58
N PHE A 45 12.64 20.58 -9.04
CA PHE A 45 13.02 19.31 -8.40
C PHE A 45 13.31 19.47 -6.90
N LYS A 46 13.97 20.56 -6.48
CA LYS A 46 14.23 20.89 -5.07
C LYS A 46 12.93 21.10 -4.27
N ASN A 47 11.95 21.79 -4.85
CA ASN A 47 10.65 21.99 -4.20
C ASN A 47 9.85 20.69 -4.14
N PHE A 48 9.95 19.83 -5.17
CA PHE A 48 9.37 18.50 -5.17
C PHE A 48 9.90 17.64 -4.02
N LEU A 49 11.22 17.56 -3.84
CA LEU A 49 11.84 16.81 -2.73
C LEU A 49 11.40 17.35 -1.37
N ARG A 50 11.31 18.69 -1.22
CA ARG A 50 10.84 19.31 0.03
C ARG A 50 9.38 18.99 0.33
N GLN A 51 8.52 18.97 -0.69
CA GLN A 51 7.10 18.61 -0.54
C GLN A 51 6.93 17.12 -0.23
N LYS A 52 7.73 16.24 -0.86
CA LYS A 52 7.64 14.79 -0.71
C LYS A 52 8.52 14.21 0.40
N ARG A 53 9.17 15.03 1.23
CA ARG A 53 10.09 14.56 2.30
C ARG A 53 9.49 13.49 3.20
N TRP A 54 8.21 13.62 3.57
CA TRP A 54 7.50 12.64 4.37
C TRP A 54 7.20 11.36 3.60
N SER A 55 6.83 11.48 2.32
CA SER A 55 6.67 10.33 1.44
C SER A 55 7.97 9.55 1.29
N ILE A 56 9.10 10.24 1.11
CA ILE A 56 10.44 9.62 1.03
C ILE A 56 10.79 8.89 2.32
N PHE A 57 10.59 9.52 3.48
CA PHE A 57 10.86 8.89 4.77
C PHE A 57 9.98 7.66 5.01
N ILE A 58 8.70 7.74 4.65
CA ILE A 58 7.80 6.60 4.78
C ILE A 58 8.13 5.51 3.76
N MET A 59 8.61 5.86 2.55
CA MET A 59 9.13 4.88 1.59
C MET A 59 10.33 4.11 2.15
N LEU A 60 11.22 4.74 2.92
CA LEU A 60 12.30 4.06 3.61
C LEU A 60 11.78 3.01 4.60
N ILE A 61 10.76 3.37 5.41
CA ILE A 61 10.13 2.44 6.36
C ILE A 61 9.34 1.33 5.62
N ALA A 62 8.59 1.70 4.59
CA ALA A 62 7.82 0.75 3.78
C ALA A 62 8.72 -0.29 3.12
N SER A 63 9.86 0.16 2.57
CA SER A 63 10.89 -0.71 1.99
C SER A 63 11.55 -1.61 3.04
N PHE A 64 11.81 -1.11 4.23
CA PHE A 64 12.31 -1.91 5.35
C PHE A 64 11.34 -3.05 5.70
N LEU A 65 10.06 -2.71 5.94
CA LEU A 65 9.04 -3.71 6.27
C LEU A 65 8.87 -4.75 5.16
N PHE A 66 8.85 -4.30 3.91
CA PHE A 66 8.77 -5.21 2.77
C PHE A 66 9.98 -6.16 2.73
N THR A 67 11.19 -5.61 2.87
CA THR A 67 12.42 -6.41 2.83
C THR A 67 12.50 -7.39 4.03
N VAL A 68 12.11 -6.96 5.23
CA VAL A 68 12.00 -7.87 6.39
C VAL A 68 11.05 -9.03 6.08
N GLY A 69 9.83 -8.72 5.59
CA GLY A 69 8.83 -9.74 5.27
C GLY A 69 9.32 -10.72 4.22
N VAL A 70 9.89 -10.22 3.13
CA VAL A 70 10.32 -11.06 1.99
C VAL A 70 11.65 -11.75 2.30
N HIS A 71 12.68 -11.02 2.70
CA HIS A 71 14.03 -11.57 2.83
C HIS A 71 14.18 -12.48 4.04
N ILE A 72 13.57 -12.12 5.19
CA ILE A 72 13.72 -12.91 6.42
C ILE A 72 12.70 -14.06 6.48
N PHE A 73 11.45 -13.85 6.02
CA PHE A 73 10.40 -14.87 6.19
C PHE A 73 10.08 -15.62 4.88
N ILE A 74 9.73 -14.91 3.82
CA ILE A 74 9.26 -15.56 2.57
C ILE A 74 10.36 -16.36 1.89
N GLN A 75 11.60 -15.87 1.86
CA GLN A 75 12.72 -16.62 1.30
C GLN A 75 13.01 -17.92 2.10
N LYS A 76 12.89 -17.89 3.44
CA LYS A 76 13.04 -19.10 4.27
C LYS A 76 11.94 -20.12 3.99
N ALA A 77 10.71 -19.68 3.75
CA ALA A 77 9.61 -20.56 3.35
C ALA A 77 9.74 -21.09 1.91
N LYS A 78 10.65 -20.53 1.10
CA LYS A 78 10.78 -20.80 -0.34
C LYS A 78 9.45 -20.62 -1.10
N VAL A 79 8.67 -19.66 -0.70
CA VAL A 79 7.39 -19.28 -1.30
C VAL A 79 7.64 -18.24 -2.39
N VAL A 80 6.87 -18.27 -3.48
CA VAL A 80 7.02 -17.31 -4.57
C VAL A 80 6.52 -15.92 -4.12
N PRO A 81 7.36 -14.89 -4.20
CA PRO A 81 6.95 -13.54 -3.88
C PRO A 81 5.99 -12.97 -4.94
N THR A 82 5.40 -11.80 -4.64
CA THR A 82 4.41 -11.17 -5.52
C THR A 82 5.01 -10.70 -6.86
N GLY A 83 4.25 -10.89 -7.93
CA GLY A 83 4.48 -10.25 -9.21
C GLY A 83 5.81 -10.60 -9.87
N ILE A 84 6.46 -9.61 -10.47
CA ILE A 84 7.69 -9.80 -11.26
C ILE A 84 8.89 -10.29 -10.43
N ALA A 85 8.83 -10.16 -9.09
CA ALA A 85 9.85 -10.73 -8.20
C ALA A 85 9.95 -12.27 -8.31
N ALA A 86 8.94 -12.92 -8.87
CA ALA A 86 8.97 -14.33 -9.20
C ALA A 86 10.05 -14.67 -10.25
N LEU A 87 10.36 -13.77 -11.20
CA LEU A 87 11.36 -14.01 -12.24
C LEU A 87 12.80 -14.15 -11.70
N PRO A 88 13.30 -13.23 -10.84
CA PRO A 88 14.59 -13.48 -10.17
C PRO A 88 14.61 -14.76 -9.34
N VAL A 89 13.49 -15.12 -8.68
CA VAL A 89 13.41 -16.41 -7.95
C VAL A 89 13.57 -17.59 -8.91
N LEU A 90 12.91 -17.58 -10.07
CA LEU A 90 13.08 -18.59 -11.11
C LEU A 90 14.54 -18.70 -11.55
N ILE A 91 15.19 -17.58 -11.86
CA ILE A 91 16.60 -17.55 -12.26
C ILE A 91 17.49 -18.14 -11.16
N ASN A 92 17.24 -17.76 -9.89
CA ASN A 92 18.01 -18.27 -8.77
C ASN A 92 17.83 -19.79 -8.54
N LEU A 93 16.67 -20.32 -8.86
CA LEU A 93 16.42 -21.78 -8.81
C LEU A 93 17.14 -22.52 -9.93
N ILE A 94 17.24 -21.91 -11.13
CA ILE A 94 17.97 -22.49 -12.26
C ILE A 94 19.48 -22.37 -12.06
N TRP A 95 19.93 -21.20 -11.62
CA TRP A 95 21.34 -20.88 -11.38
C TRP A 95 21.54 -20.37 -9.94
N PRO A 96 21.80 -21.27 -8.97
CA PRO A 96 21.93 -20.88 -7.55
C PRO A 96 23.01 -19.83 -7.27
N SER A 97 24.04 -19.74 -8.15
CA SER A 97 25.08 -18.70 -8.05
C SER A 97 24.55 -17.26 -8.19
N THR A 98 23.36 -17.09 -8.74
CA THR A 98 22.74 -15.78 -8.95
C THR A 98 21.95 -15.27 -7.74
N VAL A 99 21.80 -16.06 -6.67
CA VAL A 99 21.05 -15.67 -5.46
C VAL A 99 21.55 -14.35 -4.88
N LYS A 100 22.87 -14.14 -4.82
CA LYS A 100 23.49 -12.89 -4.37
C LYS A 100 23.16 -11.67 -5.24
N PHE A 101 22.71 -11.89 -6.47
CA PHE A 101 22.31 -10.84 -7.41
C PHE A 101 20.79 -10.63 -7.50
N PHE A 102 20.01 -11.24 -6.58
CA PHE A 102 18.56 -11.17 -6.60
C PHE A 102 18.04 -9.74 -6.75
N SER A 103 18.54 -8.82 -5.95
CA SER A 103 18.11 -7.42 -5.94
C SER A 103 18.46 -6.70 -7.25
N LEU A 104 19.61 -7.02 -7.85
CA LEU A 104 20.03 -6.47 -9.13
C LEU A 104 19.14 -6.98 -10.26
N LEU A 105 18.88 -8.30 -10.29
CA LEU A 105 17.97 -8.93 -11.25
C LEU A 105 16.55 -8.34 -11.12
N TYR A 106 16.07 -8.17 -9.87
CA TYR A 106 14.78 -7.54 -9.62
C TYR A 106 14.71 -6.12 -10.19
N LEU A 107 15.74 -5.31 -9.96
CA LEU A 107 15.84 -3.96 -10.53
C LEU A 107 15.86 -4.01 -12.07
N ALA A 108 16.64 -4.91 -12.65
CA ALA A 108 16.76 -5.07 -14.12
C ALA A 108 15.41 -5.41 -14.77
N PHE A 109 14.63 -6.34 -14.20
CA PHE A 109 13.30 -6.67 -14.70
C PHE A 109 12.27 -5.55 -14.53
N ASN A 110 12.52 -4.61 -13.63
CA ASN A 110 11.65 -3.44 -13.48
C ASN A 110 11.90 -2.36 -14.54
N ILE A 111 13.10 -2.27 -15.12
CA ILE A 111 13.43 -1.24 -16.13
C ILE A 111 12.46 -1.29 -17.34
N PRO A 112 12.19 -2.44 -17.98
CA PRO A 112 11.21 -2.50 -19.07
C PRO A 112 9.81 -2.03 -18.65
N LEU A 113 9.37 -2.40 -17.45
CA LEU A 113 8.06 -1.99 -16.94
C LEU A 113 7.97 -0.48 -16.73
N ILE A 114 9.03 0.11 -16.19
CA ILE A 114 9.13 1.57 -16.03
C ILE A 114 9.03 2.25 -17.39
N ILE A 115 9.79 1.81 -18.38
CA ILE A 115 9.82 2.40 -19.72
C ILE A 115 8.42 2.33 -20.37
N ILE A 116 7.76 1.17 -20.31
CA ILE A 116 6.44 0.95 -20.91
C ILE A 116 5.37 1.81 -20.23
N THR A 117 5.42 1.91 -18.91
CA THR A 117 4.36 2.58 -18.13
C THR A 117 4.63 4.05 -17.85
N TYR A 118 5.85 4.56 -18.06
CA TYR A 118 6.26 5.91 -17.72
C TYR A 118 5.34 7.03 -18.23
N LYS A 119 4.81 6.88 -19.46
CA LYS A 119 3.89 7.86 -20.06
C LYS A 119 2.50 7.87 -19.41
N TYR A 120 2.09 6.78 -18.77
CA TYR A 120 0.73 6.56 -18.28
C TYR A 120 0.63 6.66 -16.76
N VAL A 121 1.75 6.72 -16.07
CA VAL A 121 1.83 6.74 -14.61
C VAL A 121 2.40 8.08 -14.14
N ARG A 122 1.94 8.59 -13.00
CA ARG A 122 2.45 9.85 -12.44
C ARG A 122 3.95 9.77 -12.22
N LYS A 123 4.70 10.78 -12.66
CA LYS A 123 6.16 10.86 -12.49
C LYS A 123 6.60 10.77 -11.01
N SER A 124 5.79 11.33 -10.09
CA SER A 124 6.03 11.21 -8.65
C SER A 124 5.95 9.77 -8.15
N PHE A 125 5.00 8.96 -8.67
CA PHE A 125 4.89 7.55 -8.34
C PHE A 125 6.10 6.77 -8.83
N VAL A 126 6.51 7.00 -10.08
CA VAL A 126 7.71 6.35 -10.64
C VAL A 126 8.95 6.69 -9.80
N PHE A 127 9.16 7.97 -9.48
CA PHE A 127 10.31 8.41 -8.68
C PHE A 127 10.32 7.75 -7.28
N LEU A 128 9.21 7.80 -6.55
CA LEU A 128 9.11 7.21 -5.22
C LEU A 128 9.25 5.69 -5.25
N THR A 129 8.74 5.02 -6.29
CA THR A 129 8.87 3.57 -6.45
C THR A 129 10.32 3.18 -6.74
N VAL A 130 11.00 3.87 -7.65
CA VAL A 130 12.42 3.63 -7.92
C VAL A 130 13.25 3.86 -6.65
N LEU A 131 12.98 4.94 -5.91
CA LEU A 131 13.65 5.21 -4.64
C LEU A 131 13.36 4.11 -3.60
N GLY A 132 12.11 3.62 -3.53
CA GLY A 132 11.73 2.50 -2.69
C GLY A 132 12.49 1.22 -3.02
N MET A 133 12.68 0.91 -4.31
CA MET A 133 13.49 -0.23 -4.77
C MET A 133 14.97 -0.07 -4.40
N LEU A 134 15.53 1.14 -4.50
CA LEU A 134 16.90 1.42 -4.04
C LEU A 134 17.02 1.21 -2.52
N PHE A 135 16.05 1.64 -1.72
CA PHE A 135 16.02 1.37 -0.29
C PHE A 135 15.90 -0.12 0.04
N GLN A 136 15.12 -0.90 -0.74
CA GLN A 136 15.07 -2.36 -0.59
C GLN A 136 16.45 -2.99 -0.82
N ASN A 137 17.17 -2.55 -1.86
CA ASN A 137 18.54 -3.02 -2.11
C ASN A 137 19.47 -2.69 -0.93
N LEU A 138 19.40 -1.48 -0.39
CA LEU A 138 20.19 -1.10 0.79
C LEU A 138 19.87 -1.98 2.00
N TRP A 139 18.59 -2.22 2.29
CA TRP A 139 18.17 -3.09 3.40
C TRP A 139 18.61 -4.54 3.18
N THR A 140 18.53 -5.06 1.95
CA THR A 140 19.03 -6.40 1.62
C THR A 140 20.52 -6.51 1.89
N LEU A 141 21.33 -5.53 1.49
CA LEU A 141 22.77 -5.50 1.78
C LEU A 141 23.03 -5.47 3.29
N VAL A 142 22.25 -4.73 4.07
CA VAL A 142 22.38 -4.71 5.54
C VAL A 142 22.08 -6.11 6.13
N PHE A 143 21.03 -6.80 5.64
CA PHE A 143 20.67 -8.13 6.15
C PHE A 143 21.63 -9.23 5.73
N GLU A 144 22.40 -9.03 4.66
CA GLU A 144 23.46 -9.97 4.23
C GLU A 144 24.79 -9.78 4.98
N ILE A 145 24.93 -8.77 5.86
CA ILE A 145 26.10 -8.62 6.73
C ILE A 145 26.17 -9.85 7.67
N ASP A 146 27.30 -10.53 7.69
CA ASP A 146 27.49 -11.82 8.39
C ASP A 146 27.02 -11.82 9.84
N VAL A 147 27.28 -10.74 10.57
CA VAL A 147 26.86 -10.62 11.98
C VAL A 147 25.35 -10.57 12.11
N ILE A 148 24.70 -9.75 11.25
CA ILE A 148 23.24 -9.57 11.25
C ILE A 148 22.57 -10.85 10.77
N LYS A 149 23.07 -11.45 9.70
CA LYS A 149 22.56 -12.71 9.14
C LYS A 149 22.61 -13.85 10.16
N LYS A 150 23.74 -14.04 10.82
CA LYS A 150 23.89 -15.04 11.89
C LYS A 150 22.92 -14.78 13.04
N TRP A 151 22.73 -13.52 13.45
CA TRP A 151 21.79 -13.16 14.50
C TRP A 151 20.33 -13.46 14.09
N ILE A 152 19.93 -13.11 12.85
CA ILE A 152 18.62 -13.42 12.30
C ILE A 152 18.39 -14.93 12.26
N ASP A 153 19.38 -15.68 11.75
CA ASP A 153 19.28 -17.13 11.66
C ASP A 153 19.19 -17.81 13.02
N ALA A 154 19.93 -17.34 14.01
CA ALA A 154 19.87 -17.86 15.38
C ALA A 154 18.53 -17.53 16.07
N THR A 155 17.94 -16.34 15.80
CA THR A 155 16.75 -15.87 16.51
C THR A 155 15.44 -16.33 15.84
N ILE A 156 15.41 -16.36 14.51
CA ILE A 156 14.18 -16.54 13.73
C ILE A 156 14.11 -17.92 13.04
N SER A 157 15.16 -18.74 13.14
CA SER A 157 15.16 -20.07 12.53
C SER A 157 14.40 -21.07 13.39
N LEU A 158 13.29 -21.58 12.86
CA LEU A 158 12.58 -22.69 13.48
C LEU A 158 13.32 -24.00 13.18
N ARG A 159 13.53 -24.81 14.21
CA ARG A 159 14.42 -26.00 14.20
C ARG A 159 14.02 -27.02 13.12
N ASN A 160 12.73 -27.25 12.94
CA ASN A 160 12.25 -28.25 12.01
C ASN A 160 12.43 -27.81 10.55
N LEU A 161 12.25 -26.51 10.27
CA LEU A 161 12.45 -25.95 8.94
C LEU A 161 13.92 -26.03 8.50
N ALA A 162 14.87 -25.92 9.44
CA ALA A 162 16.29 -26.10 9.16
C ALA A 162 16.63 -27.55 8.80
N ASN A 163 15.95 -28.55 9.38
CA ASN A 163 16.20 -29.96 9.19
C ASN A 163 15.43 -30.58 8.01
N LYS A 164 14.17 -30.12 7.75
CA LYS A 164 13.31 -30.57 6.64
C LYS A 164 12.55 -29.39 6.03
N PRO A 165 13.19 -28.55 5.21
CA PRO A 165 12.61 -27.28 4.77
C PRO A 165 11.43 -27.40 3.81
N GLN A 166 11.05 -28.61 3.39
CA GLN A 166 10.08 -28.78 2.32
C GLN A 166 8.69 -29.24 2.75
N ASP A 167 8.53 -29.86 3.94
CA ASP A 167 7.29 -30.55 4.35
C ASP A 167 6.76 -30.16 5.73
N THR A 168 7.10 -28.98 6.25
CA THR A 168 6.74 -28.59 7.60
C THR A 168 5.71 -27.46 7.64
N TRP A 169 4.81 -27.48 8.63
CA TRP A 169 3.82 -26.44 8.87
C TRP A 169 4.43 -25.06 9.09
N GLU A 170 5.71 -24.98 9.42
CA GLU A 170 6.48 -23.76 9.60
C GLU A 170 6.53 -22.90 8.33
N ILE A 171 6.41 -23.51 7.14
CA ILE A 171 6.23 -22.79 5.88
C ILE A 171 5.02 -21.86 5.97
N ILE A 172 3.91 -22.36 6.50
CA ILE A 172 2.68 -21.57 6.65
C ILE A 172 2.89 -20.45 7.66
N PHE A 173 3.57 -20.72 8.80
CA PHE A 173 3.88 -19.71 9.79
C PHE A 173 4.73 -18.57 9.21
N TYR A 174 5.83 -18.90 8.54
CA TYR A 174 6.71 -17.92 7.88
C TYR A 174 5.94 -17.13 6.81
N THR A 175 5.07 -17.79 6.07
CA THR A 175 4.24 -17.16 5.04
C THR A 175 3.25 -16.16 5.64
N LEU A 176 2.58 -16.51 6.74
CA LEU A 176 1.64 -15.63 7.44
C LEU A 176 2.36 -14.39 7.99
N VAL A 177 3.43 -14.58 8.73
CA VAL A 177 4.19 -13.48 9.33
C VAL A 177 4.81 -12.59 8.24
N GLY A 178 5.48 -13.20 7.27
CA GLY A 178 6.09 -12.49 6.14
C GLY A 178 5.06 -11.75 5.30
N GLY A 179 3.89 -12.37 5.05
CA GLY A 179 2.78 -11.78 4.31
C GLY A 179 2.17 -10.56 5.01
N ILE A 180 2.00 -10.60 6.34
CA ILE A 180 1.49 -9.48 7.13
C ILE A 180 2.48 -8.31 7.10
N ILE A 181 3.76 -8.57 7.37
CA ILE A 181 4.80 -7.53 7.45
C ILE A 181 5.01 -6.90 6.07
N SER A 182 5.21 -7.70 5.03
CA SER A 182 5.41 -7.21 3.66
C SER A 182 4.16 -6.53 3.10
N GLY A 183 2.96 -7.08 3.37
CA GLY A 183 1.69 -6.50 2.95
C GLY A 183 1.44 -5.12 3.58
N TYR A 184 1.84 -4.94 4.84
CA TYR A 184 1.80 -3.63 5.49
C TYR A 184 2.78 -2.66 4.83
N GLY A 185 4.01 -3.10 4.51
CA GLY A 185 5.01 -2.32 3.78
C GLY A 185 4.50 -1.90 2.39
N ILE A 186 3.96 -2.83 1.60
CA ILE A 186 3.34 -2.54 0.29
C ILE A 186 2.26 -1.49 0.44
N GLY A 187 1.30 -1.69 1.37
CA GLY A 187 0.18 -0.78 1.59
C GLY A 187 0.63 0.63 1.99
N LEU A 188 1.65 0.76 2.84
CA LEU A 188 2.25 2.05 3.19
C LEU A 188 2.88 2.72 1.97
N GLY A 189 3.67 2.00 1.17
CA GLY A 189 4.26 2.53 -0.06
C GLY A 189 3.20 3.15 -0.97
N TRP A 190 2.14 2.41 -1.26
CA TRP A 190 1.02 2.89 -2.09
C TRP A 190 0.30 4.09 -1.49
N LYS A 191 0.03 4.10 -0.20
CA LYS A 191 -0.66 5.20 0.49
C LYS A 191 0.11 6.51 0.40
N PHE A 192 1.44 6.47 0.34
CA PHE A 192 2.30 7.66 0.28
C PHE A 192 2.83 7.95 -1.14
N GLY A 193 2.20 7.35 -2.15
CA GLY A 193 2.36 7.71 -3.55
C GLY A 193 3.53 7.03 -4.27
N GLY A 194 4.07 5.95 -3.70
CA GLY A 194 5.02 5.05 -4.35
C GLY A 194 4.56 3.59 -4.23
N SER A 195 5.45 2.64 -4.51
CA SER A 195 5.22 1.20 -4.29
C SER A 195 6.55 0.49 -4.04
N THR A 196 6.49 -0.81 -3.85
CA THR A 196 7.67 -1.67 -3.72
C THR A 196 8.26 -2.10 -5.07
N GLY A 197 7.67 -1.65 -6.18
CA GLY A 197 8.11 -2.00 -7.54
C GLY A 197 7.41 -3.24 -8.11
N GLY A 198 8.03 -3.86 -9.09
CA GLY A 198 7.50 -5.04 -9.74
C GLY A 198 6.28 -4.76 -10.62
N THR A 199 5.31 -5.66 -10.56
CA THR A 199 4.05 -5.53 -11.30
C THR A 199 3.22 -4.31 -10.88
N ASP A 200 3.61 -3.60 -9.84
CA ASP A 200 2.89 -2.43 -9.33
C ASP A 200 2.82 -1.29 -10.35
N PHE A 201 3.80 -1.16 -11.24
CA PHE A 201 3.74 -0.22 -12.36
C PHE A 201 2.57 -0.54 -13.29
N ILE A 202 2.41 -1.82 -13.67
CA ILE A 202 1.31 -2.29 -14.50
C ILE A 202 -0.01 -2.18 -13.72
N THR A 203 -0.01 -2.56 -12.44
CA THR A 203 -1.17 -2.44 -11.55
C THR A 203 -1.67 -1.00 -11.48
N ASN A 204 -0.77 -0.03 -11.34
CA ASN A 204 -1.11 1.40 -11.30
C ASN A 204 -1.77 1.83 -12.60
N TYR A 205 -1.18 1.49 -13.74
CA TYR A 205 -1.72 1.80 -15.06
C TYR A 205 -3.10 1.17 -15.28
N ILE A 206 -3.24 -0.13 -15.05
CA ILE A 206 -4.51 -0.85 -15.27
C ILE A 206 -5.60 -0.36 -14.32
N SER A 207 -5.27 -0.20 -13.03
CA SER A 207 -6.21 0.34 -12.04
C SER A 207 -6.68 1.74 -12.41
N GLY A 208 -5.77 2.61 -12.84
CA GLY A 208 -6.09 3.96 -13.31
C GLY A 208 -6.98 3.95 -14.55
N LYS A 209 -6.66 3.11 -15.54
CA LYS A 209 -7.42 2.99 -16.79
C LYS A 209 -8.84 2.45 -16.57
N TYR A 210 -8.99 1.39 -15.77
CA TYR A 210 -10.26 0.70 -15.57
C TYR A 210 -10.99 1.11 -14.29
N LYS A 211 -10.40 2.00 -13.45
CA LYS A 211 -10.97 2.47 -12.17
C LYS A 211 -11.35 1.34 -11.23
N LYS A 212 -10.54 0.27 -11.22
CA LYS A 212 -10.72 -0.90 -10.37
C LYS A 212 -9.73 -0.86 -9.20
N SER A 213 -10.11 -1.52 -8.09
CA SER A 213 -9.28 -1.64 -6.89
C SER A 213 -7.85 -2.07 -7.22
N ILE A 214 -6.87 -1.36 -6.67
CA ILE A 214 -5.44 -1.63 -6.85
C ILE A 214 -5.10 -3.04 -6.37
N GLY A 215 -5.56 -3.45 -5.18
CA GLY A 215 -5.28 -4.80 -4.69
C GLY A 215 -5.90 -5.89 -5.55
N LYS A 216 -7.13 -5.68 -6.14
CA LYS A 216 -7.70 -6.66 -7.07
C LYS A 216 -6.84 -6.83 -8.31
N MET A 217 -6.33 -5.74 -8.89
CA MET A 217 -5.47 -5.81 -10.08
C MET A 217 -4.10 -6.39 -9.72
N SER A 218 -3.53 -5.99 -8.58
CA SER A 218 -2.29 -6.58 -8.04
C SER A 218 -2.42 -8.08 -7.82
N PHE A 219 -3.54 -8.54 -7.23
CA PHE A 219 -3.80 -9.97 -7.03
C PHE A 219 -3.83 -10.76 -8.35
N ILE A 220 -4.58 -10.27 -9.35
CA ILE A 220 -4.70 -10.93 -10.65
C ILE A 220 -3.33 -11.04 -11.34
N LEU A 221 -2.54 -9.96 -11.33
CA LEU A 221 -1.21 -9.98 -11.92
C LEU A 221 -0.26 -10.90 -11.14
N SER A 222 -0.27 -10.83 -9.81
CA SER A 222 0.62 -11.64 -8.98
C SER A 222 0.31 -13.13 -9.07
N ILE A 223 -0.97 -13.52 -9.11
CA ILE A 223 -1.35 -14.92 -9.30
C ILE A 223 -0.94 -15.44 -10.69
N SER A 224 -1.04 -14.62 -11.73
CA SER A 224 -0.60 -14.98 -13.08
C SER A 224 0.91 -15.28 -13.12
N PHE A 225 1.73 -14.42 -12.47
CA PHE A 225 3.17 -14.66 -12.35
C PHE A 225 3.50 -15.87 -11.46
N ALA A 226 2.76 -16.11 -10.38
CA ALA A 226 2.97 -17.26 -9.51
C ALA A 226 2.68 -18.58 -10.25
N VAL A 227 1.53 -18.66 -10.93
CA VAL A 227 1.18 -19.84 -11.74
C VAL A 227 2.21 -20.07 -12.84
N PHE A 228 2.60 -19.02 -13.58
CA PHE A 228 3.64 -19.09 -14.58
C PHE A 228 4.95 -19.66 -14.02
N SER A 229 5.38 -19.18 -12.84
CA SER A 229 6.59 -19.66 -12.18
C SER A 229 6.51 -21.13 -11.77
N ILE A 230 5.38 -21.55 -11.19
CA ILE A 230 5.14 -22.94 -10.78
C ILE A 230 5.17 -23.86 -12.00
N VAL A 231 4.51 -23.48 -13.09
CA VAL A 231 4.50 -24.27 -14.34
C VAL A 231 5.91 -24.43 -14.91
N ILE A 232 6.68 -23.33 -15.02
CA ILE A 232 8.06 -23.39 -15.55
C ILE A 232 8.94 -24.33 -14.72
N ILE A 233 8.92 -24.19 -13.39
CA ILE A 233 9.73 -25.04 -12.51
C ILE A 233 9.33 -26.51 -12.66
N SER A 234 8.04 -26.80 -12.73
CA SER A 234 7.53 -28.16 -12.92
C SER A 234 7.97 -28.76 -14.27
N LEU A 235 7.92 -27.98 -15.35
CA LEU A 235 8.39 -28.40 -16.67
C LEU A 235 9.91 -28.64 -16.68
N MET A 236 10.70 -27.76 -16.08
CA MET A 236 12.15 -27.89 -16.01
C MET A 236 12.57 -29.17 -15.29
N LYS A 237 11.89 -29.52 -14.17
CA LYS A 237 12.14 -30.79 -13.49
C LYS A 237 11.78 -32.01 -14.34
N HIS A 238 10.68 -31.92 -15.09
CA HIS A 238 10.27 -33.00 -15.98
C HIS A 238 11.35 -33.31 -17.06
N TYR A 239 11.99 -32.25 -17.59
CA TYR A 239 13.03 -32.41 -18.62
C TYR A 239 14.44 -32.71 -18.07
N ASN A 240 14.74 -32.34 -16.82
CA ASN A 240 16.03 -32.52 -16.20
C ASN A 240 15.91 -32.79 -14.71
N SER A 241 16.11 -34.04 -14.30
CA SER A 241 16.02 -34.47 -12.90
C SER A 241 17.06 -33.85 -11.96
N ASN A 242 18.12 -33.21 -12.50
CA ASN A 242 19.13 -32.51 -11.70
C ASN A 242 18.62 -31.18 -11.13
N TYR A 243 17.49 -30.64 -11.64
CA TYR A 243 16.84 -29.52 -11.00
C TYR A 243 16.15 -30.00 -9.71
N GLY A 244 16.41 -29.28 -8.63
CA GLY A 244 15.89 -29.60 -7.30
C GLY A 244 14.37 -29.84 -7.27
N ASP A 245 13.86 -30.33 -6.16
CA ASP A 245 12.42 -30.64 -6.03
C ASP A 245 11.52 -29.46 -6.40
N PRO A 246 10.44 -29.73 -7.17
CA PRO A 246 9.46 -28.71 -7.46
C PRO A 246 8.85 -28.20 -6.14
N PHE A 247 8.12 -27.10 -6.22
CA PHE A 247 7.39 -26.61 -5.06
C PHE A 247 6.56 -27.72 -4.43
N THR A 248 6.71 -27.91 -3.13
CA THR A 248 5.84 -28.78 -2.37
C THR A 248 4.42 -28.21 -2.33
N PHE A 249 3.44 -29.06 -2.06
CA PHE A 249 2.05 -28.64 -1.90
C PHE A 249 1.89 -27.50 -0.88
N LEU A 250 2.63 -27.55 0.24
CA LEU A 250 2.63 -26.49 1.26
C LEU A 250 3.21 -25.17 0.76
N GLN A 251 4.23 -25.18 -0.09
CA GLN A 251 4.79 -23.97 -0.70
C GLN A 251 3.83 -23.34 -1.70
N ILE A 252 3.10 -24.16 -2.46
CA ILE A 252 2.05 -23.68 -3.37
C ILE A 252 0.93 -23.01 -2.57
N ILE A 253 0.41 -23.69 -1.54
CA ILE A 253 -0.59 -23.10 -0.62
C ILE A 253 -0.05 -21.82 0.03
N GLY A 254 1.18 -21.85 0.53
CA GLY A 254 1.86 -20.69 1.10
C GLY A 254 1.90 -19.51 0.12
N THR A 255 2.21 -19.76 -1.15
CA THR A 255 2.18 -18.71 -2.19
C THR A 255 0.81 -18.05 -2.28
N PHE A 256 -0.27 -18.83 -2.36
CA PHE A 256 -1.62 -18.29 -2.42
C PHE A 256 -2.02 -17.52 -1.15
N ILE A 257 -1.67 -18.05 0.03
CA ILE A 257 -1.90 -17.38 1.33
C ILE A 257 -1.16 -16.03 1.34
N TYR A 258 0.11 -16.01 0.92
CA TYR A 258 0.90 -14.78 0.84
C TYR A 258 0.26 -13.73 -0.06
N LEU A 259 -0.19 -14.12 -1.26
CA LEU A 259 -0.87 -13.23 -2.20
C LEU A 259 -2.18 -12.68 -1.62
N LEU A 260 -2.98 -13.51 -0.96
CA LEU A 260 -4.23 -13.10 -0.33
C LEU A 260 -3.98 -12.09 0.81
N ILE A 261 -3.00 -12.36 1.67
CA ILE A 261 -2.67 -11.47 2.80
C ILE A 261 -2.17 -10.12 2.28
N THR A 262 -1.17 -10.12 1.39
CA THR A 262 -0.58 -8.87 0.89
C THR A 262 -1.60 -8.00 0.17
N THR A 263 -2.48 -8.60 -0.66
CA THR A 263 -3.53 -7.85 -1.37
C THR A 263 -4.64 -7.37 -0.46
N THR A 264 -4.96 -8.12 0.59
CA THR A 264 -5.93 -7.71 1.62
C THR A 264 -5.41 -6.48 2.38
N PHE A 265 -4.14 -6.51 2.81
CA PHE A 265 -3.51 -5.35 3.45
C PHE A 265 -3.44 -4.15 2.53
N LEU A 266 -3.07 -4.34 1.26
CA LEU A 266 -3.05 -3.28 0.26
C LEU A 266 -4.44 -2.62 0.10
N ASN A 267 -5.49 -3.41 -0.05
CA ASN A 267 -6.86 -2.89 -0.17
C ASN A 267 -7.35 -2.20 1.10
N LYS A 268 -6.94 -2.67 2.29
CA LYS A 268 -7.31 -2.07 3.58
C LYS A 268 -6.60 -0.75 3.83
N ILE A 269 -5.31 -0.65 3.46
CA ILE A 269 -4.47 0.54 3.72
C ILE A 269 -4.68 1.61 2.65
N TYR A 270 -4.85 1.20 1.38
CA TYR A 270 -5.00 2.10 0.24
C TYR A 270 -6.18 1.74 -0.68
N PRO A 271 -7.43 1.96 -0.25
CA PRO A 271 -8.64 1.69 -1.03
C PRO A 271 -8.94 2.81 -2.04
N LYS A 272 -8.01 3.10 -2.98
CA LYS A 272 -8.04 4.27 -3.89
C LYS A 272 -9.37 4.43 -4.64
N TYR A 273 -9.89 3.37 -5.24
CA TYR A 273 -11.10 3.42 -6.06
C TYR A 273 -12.34 2.85 -5.36
N LYS A 274 -12.34 2.80 -4.02
CA LYS A 274 -13.51 2.39 -3.26
C LYS A 274 -14.53 3.53 -3.23
N LYS A 275 -15.67 3.31 -3.89
CA LYS A 275 -16.78 4.28 -3.97
C LYS A 275 -17.59 4.27 -2.69
N MET A 276 -17.93 5.45 -2.21
CA MET A 276 -18.71 5.64 -0.99
C MET A 276 -19.78 6.70 -1.23
N MET A 277 -20.95 6.52 -0.66
CA MET A 277 -21.93 7.58 -0.45
C MET A 277 -21.54 8.34 0.82
N LEU A 278 -21.27 9.61 0.70
CA LEU A 278 -21.08 10.52 1.81
C LEU A 278 -22.36 11.33 1.98
N THR A 279 -23.00 11.18 3.14
CA THR A 279 -24.19 11.96 3.53
C THR A 279 -23.80 12.86 4.69
N ILE A 280 -23.99 14.15 4.52
CA ILE A 280 -23.65 15.20 5.49
C ILE A 280 -24.95 15.82 5.98
N TYR A 281 -25.22 15.76 7.29
CA TYR A 281 -26.36 16.39 7.94
C TYR A 281 -25.89 17.67 8.65
N THR A 282 -26.52 18.79 8.32
CA THR A 282 -26.09 20.11 8.78
C THR A 282 -27.25 21.09 8.76
N THR A 283 -27.22 22.04 9.65
CA THR A 283 -28.15 23.18 9.67
C THR A 283 -27.75 24.26 8.65
N HIS A 284 -26.55 24.19 8.10
CA HIS A 284 -25.99 25.14 7.15
C HIS A 284 -25.82 24.56 5.73
N ALA A 285 -26.69 23.63 5.34
CA ALA A 285 -26.57 22.91 4.07
C ALA A 285 -26.52 23.82 2.84
N GLU A 286 -27.29 24.91 2.84
CA GLU A 286 -27.29 25.88 1.72
C GLU A 286 -25.96 26.61 1.59
N LYS A 287 -25.28 26.93 2.71
CA LYS A 287 -23.94 27.53 2.68
C LYS A 287 -22.90 26.57 2.12
N ILE A 288 -22.96 25.30 2.54
CA ILE A 288 -22.06 24.24 2.03
C ILE A 288 -22.35 23.99 0.55
N PHE A 289 -23.62 23.94 0.16
CA PHE A 289 -24.03 23.77 -1.24
C PHE A 289 -23.48 24.88 -2.12
N LYS A 290 -23.61 26.15 -1.68
CA LYS A 290 -23.05 27.32 -2.38
C LYS A 290 -21.54 27.23 -2.50
N TYR A 291 -20.84 26.89 -1.40
CA TYR A 291 -19.40 26.72 -1.38
C TYR A 291 -18.93 25.63 -2.35
N LEU A 292 -19.57 24.46 -2.36
CA LEU A 292 -19.22 23.38 -3.30
C LEU A 292 -19.42 23.81 -4.77
N LYS A 293 -20.45 24.60 -5.05
CA LYS A 293 -20.71 25.16 -6.38
C LYS A 293 -19.64 26.18 -6.79
N GLU A 294 -19.28 27.10 -5.89
CA GLU A 294 -18.26 28.15 -6.13
C GLU A 294 -16.86 27.56 -6.30
N THR A 295 -16.53 26.52 -5.56
CA THR A 295 -15.23 25.81 -5.67
C THR A 295 -15.16 24.83 -6.83
N LYS A 296 -16.21 24.78 -7.67
CA LYS A 296 -16.30 23.82 -8.81
C LYS A 296 -16.02 22.39 -8.35
N TYR A 297 -16.73 21.96 -7.32
CA TYR A 297 -16.62 20.59 -6.81
C TYR A 297 -16.87 19.57 -7.93
N TRP A 298 -15.98 18.61 -8.08
CA TRP A 298 -15.91 17.72 -9.26
C TRP A 298 -16.84 16.50 -9.22
N HIS A 299 -17.49 16.23 -8.08
CA HIS A 299 -18.50 15.16 -7.98
C HIS A 299 -19.90 15.75 -7.99
N SER A 300 -20.88 14.96 -8.42
CA SER A 300 -22.29 15.31 -8.27
C SER A 300 -22.68 15.34 -6.80
N PHE A 301 -23.49 16.32 -6.41
CA PHE A 301 -24.00 16.44 -5.05
C PHE A 301 -25.45 16.92 -5.08
N HIS A 302 -26.21 16.47 -4.08
CA HIS A 302 -27.64 16.74 -3.98
C HIS A 302 -27.95 17.29 -2.60
N LEU A 303 -28.84 18.30 -2.55
CA LEU A 303 -29.38 18.84 -1.31
C LEU A 303 -30.79 18.26 -1.11
N TRP A 304 -30.99 17.61 0.03
CA TRP A 304 -32.28 17.07 0.43
C TRP A 304 -32.82 17.84 1.63
N LYS A 305 -34.13 18.14 1.63
CA LYS A 305 -34.87 18.73 2.75
C LYS A 305 -35.90 17.73 3.24
N GLY A 306 -36.05 17.62 4.53
CA GLY A 306 -36.99 16.68 5.16
C GLY A 306 -37.35 17.13 6.57
N ILE A 307 -38.20 16.38 7.25
CA ILE A 307 -38.61 16.65 8.63
C ILE A 307 -38.05 15.52 9.51
N SER A 308 -37.42 15.90 10.62
CA SER A 308 -36.94 14.94 11.63
C SER A 308 -38.14 14.29 12.33
N GLY A 309 -38.21 12.97 12.30
CA GLY A 309 -39.25 12.23 13.01
C GLY A 309 -39.22 12.42 14.53
N TYR A 310 -38.04 12.69 15.10
CA TYR A 310 -37.88 12.89 16.54
C TYR A 310 -38.19 14.33 16.99
N THR A 311 -37.60 15.33 16.30
CA THR A 311 -37.72 16.73 16.70
C THR A 311 -38.86 17.50 16.01
N GLN A 312 -39.48 16.89 14.96
CA GLN A 312 -40.47 17.50 14.07
C GLN A 312 -39.99 18.82 13.41
N LYS A 313 -38.66 19.05 13.40
CA LYS A 313 -38.03 20.21 12.79
C LYS A 313 -37.49 19.87 11.41
N GLU A 314 -37.39 20.88 10.55
CA GLU A 314 -36.75 20.76 9.25
C GLU A 314 -35.29 20.31 9.41
N VAL A 315 -34.87 19.32 8.66
CA VAL A 315 -33.50 18.85 8.56
C VAL A 315 -33.06 18.86 7.10
N GLN A 316 -31.82 19.16 6.89
CA GLN A 316 -31.21 19.19 5.55
C GLN A 316 -30.00 18.27 5.52
N LYS A 317 -29.83 17.59 4.38
CA LYS A 317 -28.65 16.76 4.14
C LYS A 317 -28.09 16.98 2.75
N ILE A 318 -26.76 16.85 2.64
CA ILE A 318 -26.06 16.82 1.35
C ILE A 318 -25.58 15.41 1.11
N GLU A 319 -25.89 14.86 -0.05
CA GLU A 319 -25.41 13.55 -0.50
C GLU A 319 -24.48 13.71 -1.71
N THR A 320 -23.37 13.02 -1.67
CA THR A 320 -22.40 12.97 -2.77
C THR A 320 -21.72 11.62 -2.84
N ILE A 321 -21.44 11.15 -4.06
CA ILE A 321 -20.69 9.91 -4.27
C ILE A 321 -19.23 10.28 -4.49
N VAL A 322 -18.36 9.73 -3.64
CA VAL A 322 -16.94 10.09 -3.59
C VAL A 322 -16.08 8.82 -3.48
N PHE A 323 -14.79 8.96 -3.70
CA PHE A 323 -13.87 7.89 -3.34
C PHE A 323 -13.48 7.97 -1.86
N TYR A 324 -13.28 6.81 -1.23
CA TYR A 324 -12.98 6.72 0.19
C TYR A 324 -11.80 7.63 0.63
N ILE A 325 -10.79 7.76 -0.22
CA ILE A 325 -9.60 8.58 0.08
C ILE A 325 -9.88 10.09 0.10
N GLU A 326 -10.95 10.55 -0.55
CA GLU A 326 -11.32 11.97 -0.63
C GLU A 326 -12.15 12.42 0.58
N ILE A 327 -12.82 11.49 1.27
CA ILE A 327 -13.79 11.79 2.33
C ILE A 327 -13.20 12.70 3.39
N LYS A 328 -12.00 12.38 3.87
CA LYS A 328 -11.36 13.16 4.94
C LYS A 328 -11.12 14.61 4.53
N ALA A 329 -10.70 14.82 3.31
CA ALA A 329 -10.44 16.16 2.78
C ALA A 329 -11.75 16.96 2.64
N ILE A 330 -12.80 16.32 2.13
CA ILE A 330 -14.13 16.94 2.00
C ILE A 330 -14.69 17.33 3.37
N LEU A 331 -14.63 16.42 4.34
CA LEU A 331 -15.11 16.69 5.70
C LEU A 331 -14.34 17.83 6.38
N GLN A 332 -13.04 17.99 6.10
CA GLN A 332 -12.26 19.11 6.63
C GLN A 332 -12.68 20.45 6.02
N GLU A 333 -13.05 20.48 4.74
CA GLU A 333 -13.58 21.70 4.12
C GLU A 333 -14.98 22.04 4.67
N VAL A 334 -15.83 21.03 4.84
CA VAL A 334 -17.16 21.21 5.45
C VAL A 334 -17.03 21.73 6.88
N ALA A 335 -16.09 21.21 7.68
CA ALA A 335 -15.87 21.65 9.06
C ALA A 335 -15.45 23.12 9.19
N LYS A 336 -14.94 23.75 8.13
CA LYS A 336 -14.65 25.21 8.12
C LYS A 336 -15.92 26.05 8.04
N ILE A 337 -17.00 25.49 7.49
CA ILE A 337 -18.27 26.19 7.28
C ILE A 337 -19.23 25.91 8.43
N ASP A 338 -19.32 24.65 8.82
CA ASP A 338 -20.13 24.18 9.95
C ASP A 338 -19.27 23.27 10.82
N PRO A 339 -18.81 23.74 12.00
CA PRO A 339 -18.05 22.90 12.92
C PRO A 339 -18.87 21.79 13.58
N ILE A 340 -20.20 21.93 13.59
CA ILE A 340 -21.13 21.00 14.23
C ILE A 340 -22.00 20.35 13.15
N PHE A 341 -21.45 19.36 12.46
CA PHE A 341 -22.18 18.57 11.49
C PHE A 341 -22.07 17.08 11.84
N TRP A 342 -23.05 16.33 11.39
CA TRP A 342 -23.02 14.87 11.47
C TRP A 342 -22.92 14.28 10.06
N PHE A 343 -22.25 13.14 9.91
CA PHE A 343 -22.12 12.48 8.62
C PHE A 343 -22.24 10.98 8.73
N SER A 344 -22.69 10.35 7.66
CA SER A 344 -22.65 8.90 7.46
C SER A 344 -21.94 8.54 6.16
N ILE A 345 -21.31 7.38 6.16
CA ILE A 345 -20.57 6.84 5.01
C ILE A 345 -21.07 5.44 4.72
N SER A 346 -21.59 5.22 3.52
CA SER A 346 -22.08 3.90 3.08
C SER A 346 -21.34 3.45 1.83
N PRO A 347 -20.92 2.17 1.74
CA PRO A 347 -20.28 1.65 0.55
C PRO A 347 -21.24 1.54 -0.62
N ILE A 348 -20.79 1.93 -1.82
CA ILE A 348 -21.54 1.76 -3.07
C ILE A 348 -20.93 0.61 -3.85
N LEU A 349 -21.76 -0.37 -4.21
CA LEU A 349 -21.34 -1.52 -4.99
C LEU A 349 -21.12 -1.17 -6.46
N THR A 350 -22.09 -0.49 -7.07
CA THR A 350 -22.08 -0.15 -8.50
C THR A 350 -22.59 1.25 -8.74
N THR A 351 -22.16 1.86 -9.84
CA THR A 351 -22.68 3.11 -10.38
C THR A 351 -22.88 2.95 -11.88
N SER A 352 -23.98 3.45 -12.44
CA SER A 352 -24.26 3.41 -13.88
C SER A 352 -23.29 4.26 -14.70
N THR A 353 -22.80 5.35 -14.10
CA THR A 353 -21.86 6.28 -14.74
C THR A 353 -20.50 6.26 -14.07
N ARG A 354 -19.47 6.73 -14.79
CA ARG A 354 -18.13 6.90 -14.25
C ARG A 354 -18.09 8.12 -13.35
N ILE A 355 -17.47 7.98 -12.18
CA ILE A 355 -17.18 9.08 -11.26
C ILE A 355 -15.89 9.76 -11.72
N ASP A 356 -15.83 11.09 -11.64
CA ASP A 356 -14.62 11.85 -11.97
C ASP A 356 -13.47 11.48 -11.05
N THR A 357 -12.31 11.16 -11.62
CA THR A 357 -11.09 10.77 -10.92
C THR A 357 -9.96 11.78 -11.11
N SER A 358 -10.22 12.92 -11.75
CA SER A 358 -9.20 13.91 -12.13
C SER A 358 -8.34 14.39 -10.95
N LYS A 359 -8.89 14.37 -9.73
CA LYS A 359 -8.19 14.80 -8.52
C LYS A 359 -7.39 13.70 -7.82
N ILE A 360 -7.70 12.43 -8.10
CA ILE A 360 -7.03 11.29 -7.46
C ILE A 360 -6.07 10.55 -8.40
N ASP A 361 -6.19 10.73 -9.70
CA ASP A 361 -5.28 10.21 -10.72
C ASP A 361 -4.19 11.21 -11.04
#